data_f37535e700832ceaa8fc99a8fb434fbe
#
_entry.id   f37535e700832ceaa8fc99a8fb434fbe
#
_cell.length_a   1.000
_cell.length_b   1.000
_cell.length_c   1.000
_cell.angle_alpha   90.00
_cell.angle_beta   90.00
_cell.angle_gamma   90.00
#
_symmetry.space_group_name_H-M   'P 1'
#
loop_
_entity.id
_entity.type
_entity.pdbx_description
1 polymer ?
#
loop_
_entity_poly.entity_id
_entity_poly.type
_entity_poly.pdbx_seq_one_letter_code
_entity_poly.pdbx_strand_id
1 'polypeptide(L)'
;TIRAISGKIQPGMTSNSDMLSIGQGGQIKFNLDYPDSAAFYYYSFLMSQTSGGVNIHGLDVPLGYDLWLVRSYTGIYPGGLINPTGFLNQNGDGQVKIQLPANAIPPSMVGSTFYFATIVKLAWGDWEYSSVAVPLLLTP
;
A
#
# COMPACT_ATOMS: atom_id res chain seq x y z
N THR A 1 -7.77 22.75 -1.43
CA THR A 1 -8.08 22.19 -1.16
C THR A 1 -8.15 21.69 -0.61
N ILE A 2 -8.31 21.71 -0.68
CA ILE A 2 -8.68 21.05 -0.15
C ILE A 2 -8.34 20.21 -0.10
N ARG A 3 -7.91 20.26 -0.27
CA ARG A 3 -7.70 19.30 -0.26
C ARG A 3 -7.62 18.67 0.43
N ALA A 4 -7.86 18.98 0.57
CA ALA A 4 -7.97 18.37 1.03
C ALA A 4 -8.28 18.02 1.51
N ILE A 5 -8.50 18.21 1.49
CA ILE A 5 -9.00 17.71 1.85
C ILE A 5 -9.13 17.08 1.67
N SER A 6 -9.03 17.35 1.30
CA SER A 6 -9.12 16.60 1.03
C SER A 6 -8.74 15.89 0.98
N GLY A 7 -8.24 16.00 0.78
CA GLY A 7 -7.93 15.17 0.60
C GLY A 7 -7.69 14.56 0.86
N LYS A 8 -7.57 14.47 0.91
CA LYS A 8 -7.54 13.90 1.48
C LYS A 8 -7.33 12.85 1.85
N ILE A 9 -7.68 12.93 2.32
CA ILE A 9 -7.53 11.77 2.95
C ILE A 9 -8.61 10.91 2.72
N GLN A 10 -8.92 10.62 1.72
CA GLN A 10 -9.61 9.64 1.34
C GLN A 10 -9.13 8.50 1.84
N PRO A 11 -9.75 7.39 1.99
CA PRO A 11 -9.08 6.15 2.20
C PRO A 11 -7.98 5.97 1.16
N GLY A 12 -8.24 6.33 -0.07
CA GLY A 12 -7.26 6.13 -1.14
C GLY A 12 -7.00 4.67 -1.45
N MET A 13 -7.14 3.79 -0.48
CA MET A 13 -6.93 2.35 -0.65
C MET A 13 -7.75 1.58 0.38
N THR A 14 -8.38 0.49 -0.08
CA THR A 14 -9.10 -0.46 0.77
C THR A 14 -8.66 -1.87 0.43
N SER A 15 -8.83 -2.82 1.36
CA SER A 15 -8.53 -4.22 1.10
C SER A 15 -9.76 -5.09 1.29
N ASN A 16 -9.77 -6.26 0.66
CA ASN A 16 -10.87 -7.21 0.81
C ASN A 16 -10.73 -8.08 2.05
N SER A 17 -9.61 -8.02 2.75
CA SER A 17 -9.39 -8.74 4.00
C SER A 17 -8.24 -8.11 4.78
N ASP A 18 -8.33 -8.18 6.10
CA ASP A 18 -7.28 -7.71 6.99
C ASP A 18 -6.50 -8.87 7.63
N MET A 19 -6.74 -10.10 7.18
CA MET A 19 -6.03 -11.29 7.66
C MET A 19 -5.66 -12.20 6.51
N LEU A 20 -4.53 -12.89 6.67
CA LEU A 20 -4.07 -13.89 5.71
C LEU A 20 -3.53 -15.09 6.47
N SER A 21 -4.09 -16.28 6.19
CA SER A 21 -3.57 -17.53 6.74
C SER A 21 -2.32 -17.95 5.98
N ILE A 22 -1.20 -18.05 6.66
CA ILE A 22 0.03 -18.50 6.00
C ILE A 22 -0.03 -19.98 5.63
N GLY A 23 -0.80 -20.78 6.40
CA GLY A 23 -0.96 -22.20 6.11
C GLY A 23 -1.80 -22.49 4.89
N GLN A 24 -2.80 -21.65 4.61
CA GLN A 24 -3.66 -21.82 3.46
C GLN A 24 -3.22 -20.99 2.26
N GLY A 25 -2.53 -19.90 2.50
CA GLY A 25 -2.25 -18.94 1.45
C GLY A 25 -3.48 -18.15 1.09
N GLY A 26 -3.48 -17.54 -0.07
CA GLY A 26 -4.63 -16.80 -0.56
C GLY A 26 -4.26 -15.57 -1.33
N GLN A 27 -5.28 -14.75 -1.57
CA GLN A 27 -5.14 -13.51 -2.33
C GLN A 27 -5.76 -12.37 -1.56
N ILE A 28 -5.01 -11.29 -1.42
CA ILE A 28 -5.50 -10.04 -0.85
C ILE A 28 -5.52 -9.02 -1.98
N LYS A 29 -6.65 -8.36 -2.18
CA LYS A 29 -6.80 -7.32 -3.19
C LYS A 29 -6.87 -5.98 -2.50
N PHE A 30 -6.02 -5.06 -2.95
CA PHE A 30 -6.04 -3.68 -2.51
C PHE A 30 -6.58 -2.84 -3.65
N ASN A 31 -7.69 -2.16 -3.42
CA ASN A 31 -8.29 -1.29 -4.42
C ASN A 31 -7.88 0.14 -4.13
N LEU A 32 -7.31 0.80 -5.13
CA LEU A 32 -6.91 2.20 -5.06
C LEU A 32 -8.06 3.04 -5.58
N ASP A 33 -8.45 4.04 -4.80
CA ASP A 33 -9.57 4.91 -5.15
C ASP A 33 -9.18 6.34 -4.78
N TYR A 34 -8.60 7.02 -5.74
CA TYR A 34 -8.17 8.40 -5.61
C TYR A 34 -9.13 9.29 -6.41
N PRO A 35 -9.11 10.62 -6.16
CA PRO A 35 -9.99 11.52 -6.91
C PRO A 35 -9.73 11.46 -8.42
N ASP A 36 -10.74 11.80 -9.22
CA ASP A 36 -10.60 11.83 -10.67
C ASP A 36 -9.48 12.76 -11.12
N SER A 37 -9.16 13.79 -10.33
CA SER A 37 -8.04 14.66 -10.61
C SER A 37 -6.69 13.96 -10.57
N ALA A 38 -6.62 12.78 -9.96
CA ALA A 38 -5.42 11.94 -9.93
C ALA A 38 -5.37 10.94 -11.09
N ALA A 39 -6.21 11.11 -12.12
CA ALA A 39 -6.21 10.22 -13.27
C ALA A 39 -4.82 10.11 -13.87
N PHE A 40 -4.41 8.85 -14.14
CA PHE A 40 -3.12 8.52 -14.73
C PHE A 40 -1.91 8.90 -13.88
N TYR A 41 -2.11 9.19 -12.58
CA TYR A 41 -0.99 9.42 -11.67
C TYR A 41 -0.24 8.10 -11.45
N TYR A 42 1.06 8.22 -11.20
CA TYR A 42 1.90 7.09 -10.84
C TYR A 42 1.69 6.74 -9.38
N TYR A 43 1.52 5.45 -9.06
CA TYR A 43 1.38 5.01 -7.68
C TYR A 43 2.51 4.08 -7.29
N SER A 44 2.83 4.08 -6.00
CA SER A 44 3.78 3.15 -5.40
C SER A 44 3.16 2.57 -4.13
N PHE A 45 3.19 1.25 -4.02
CA PHE A 45 2.65 0.51 -2.89
C PHE A 45 3.76 0.33 -1.87
N LEU A 46 3.54 0.81 -0.66
CA LEU A 46 4.53 0.79 0.41
C LEU A 46 4.08 -0.13 1.52
N MET A 47 5.04 -0.73 2.23
CA MET A 47 4.75 -1.63 3.34
C MET A 47 5.70 -1.39 4.50
N SER A 48 5.23 -1.71 5.71
CA SER A 48 6.00 -1.57 6.93
C SER A 48 5.44 -2.52 7.98
N GLN A 49 6.27 -2.95 8.93
CA GLN A 49 5.79 -3.70 10.10
C GLN A 49 5.45 -2.78 11.25
N THR A 50 5.68 -1.48 11.12
CA THR A 50 5.40 -0.51 12.17
C THR A 50 4.40 0.52 11.68
N SER A 51 3.59 1.02 12.60
CA SER A 51 2.68 2.13 12.33
C SER A 51 3.33 3.43 12.82
N GLY A 52 2.69 4.54 12.57
CA GLY A 52 3.20 5.83 13.01
C GLY A 52 3.08 6.83 11.89
N GLY A 53 4.18 7.37 11.46
CA GLY A 53 4.17 8.30 10.35
C GLY A 53 5.57 8.61 9.91
N VAL A 54 5.73 8.82 8.61
CA VAL A 54 7.00 9.22 8.03
C VAL A 54 6.70 10.29 6.98
N ASN A 55 7.62 11.24 6.84
CA ASN A 55 7.49 12.26 5.80
C ASN A 55 8.37 11.88 4.63
N ILE A 56 7.77 11.77 3.43
CA ILE A 56 8.49 11.44 2.21
C ILE A 56 8.34 12.64 1.27
N HIS A 57 9.40 13.42 1.15
CA HIS A 57 9.45 14.60 0.28
C HIS A 57 8.25 15.52 0.47
N GLY A 58 7.89 15.80 1.73
CA GLY A 58 6.80 16.70 2.06
C GLY A 58 5.45 16.05 2.23
N LEU A 59 5.32 14.76 1.92
CA LEU A 59 4.07 14.03 2.07
C LEU A 59 4.11 13.18 3.34
N ASP A 60 3.10 13.33 4.19
CA ASP A 60 2.96 12.51 5.38
C ASP A 60 2.34 11.16 5.02
N VAL A 61 3.04 10.09 5.36
CA VAL A 61 2.64 8.72 5.05
C VAL A 61 2.46 7.97 6.37
N PRO A 62 1.31 7.31 6.60
CA PRO A 62 1.01 6.70 7.89
C PRO A 62 1.67 5.33 8.10
N LEU A 63 2.93 5.22 7.76
CA LEU A 63 3.73 4.01 7.95
C LEU A 63 4.93 4.35 8.82
N GLY A 64 5.39 3.37 9.62
CA GLY A 64 6.60 3.54 10.39
C GLY A 64 7.85 3.36 9.54
N TYR A 65 8.97 3.89 10.03
CA TYR A 65 10.23 3.80 9.32
C TYR A 65 10.94 2.50 9.71
N ASP A 66 11.05 1.59 8.76
CA ASP A 66 11.77 0.32 8.95
C ASP A 66 12.34 -0.14 7.60
N LEU A 67 13.00 -1.29 7.61
CA LEU A 67 13.63 -1.81 6.41
C LEU A 67 12.61 -2.16 5.33
N TRP A 68 11.41 -2.60 5.72
CA TRP A 68 10.36 -2.91 4.77
C TRP A 68 9.93 -1.67 4.01
N LEU A 69 9.79 -0.54 4.72
CA LEU A 69 9.44 0.72 4.08
C LEU A 69 10.52 1.14 3.09
N VAL A 70 11.78 1.11 3.51
CA VAL A 70 12.90 1.51 2.63
C VAL A 70 12.94 0.66 1.38
N ARG A 71 12.81 -0.65 1.52
CA ARG A 71 12.84 -1.56 0.38
C ARG A 71 11.68 -1.31 -0.57
N SER A 72 10.45 -1.23 -0.06
CA SER A 72 9.29 -1.01 -0.92
C SER A 72 9.37 0.36 -1.61
N TYR A 73 9.85 1.37 -0.93
CA TYR A 73 10.01 2.69 -1.54
C TYR A 73 11.03 2.67 -2.67
N THR A 74 12.06 1.86 -2.56
CA THR A 74 13.09 1.74 -3.60
C THR A 74 12.76 0.69 -4.66
N GLY A 75 11.57 0.10 -4.60
CA GLY A 75 11.10 -0.83 -5.62
C GLY A 75 11.48 -2.28 -5.36
N ILE A 76 11.95 -2.61 -4.16
CA ILE A 76 12.29 -3.98 -3.78
C ILE A 76 11.15 -4.57 -2.98
N TYR A 77 10.43 -5.51 -3.57
CA TYR A 77 9.25 -6.11 -2.95
C TYR A 77 9.47 -7.60 -2.71
N PRO A 78 8.85 -8.15 -1.65
CA PRO A 78 8.84 -9.60 -1.49
C PRO A 78 8.02 -10.25 -2.60
N GLY A 79 8.23 -11.54 -2.82
CA GLY A 79 7.45 -12.29 -3.80
C GLY A 79 5.96 -12.28 -3.45
N GLY A 80 5.14 -12.46 -4.47
CA GLY A 80 3.69 -12.51 -4.30
C GLY A 80 2.96 -11.20 -4.51
N LEU A 81 3.67 -10.08 -4.66
CA LEU A 81 3.04 -8.80 -4.99
C LEU A 81 2.85 -8.68 -6.49
N ILE A 82 1.66 -8.26 -6.88
CA ILE A 82 1.28 -8.08 -8.29
C ILE A 82 0.92 -6.61 -8.47
N ASN A 83 1.59 -5.95 -9.39
CA ASN A 83 1.40 -4.54 -9.74
C ASN A 83 1.61 -3.59 -8.55
N PRO A 84 2.73 -3.72 -7.81
CA PRO A 84 2.98 -2.81 -6.68
C PRO A 84 3.27 -1.37 -7.10
N THR A 85 3.58 -1.16 -8.36
CA THR A 85 3.72 0.17 -8.96
C THR A 85 2.99 0.19 -10.29
N GLY A 86 2.57 1.35 -10.72
CA GLY A 86 1.87 1.51 -11.98
C GLY A 86 1.21 2.88 -12.07
N PHE A 87 0.25 2.98 -12.97
CA PHE A 87 -0.49 4.22 -13.17
C PHE A 87 -1.97 4.00 -12.89
N LEU A 88 -2.58 4.97 -12.22
CA LEU A 88 -4.03 4.95 -12.02
C LEU A 88 -4.73 5.12 -13.37
N ASN A 89 -5.96 4.64 -13.44
CA ASN A 89 -6.74 4.76 -14.68
C ASN A 89 -7.36 6.16 -14.79
N GLN A 90 -8.23 6.34 -15.79
CA GLN A 90 -8.86 7.63 -16.05
C GLN A 90 -9.74 8.12 -14.91
N ASN A 91 -10.14 7.25 -14.00
CA ASN A 91 -10.98 7.58 -12.86
C ASN A 91 -10.19 7.69 -11.55
N GLY A 92 -8.86 7.58 -11.59
CA GLY A 92 -8.03 7.61 -10.39
C GLY A 92 -8.01 6.28 -9.64
N ASP A 93 -8.38 5.18 -10.29
CA ASP A 93 -8.45 3.86 -9.66
C ASP A 93 -7.30 2.97 -10.08
N GLY A 94 -7.00 2.00 -9.22
CA GLY A 94 -5.99 0.98 -9.51
C GLY A 94 -6.16 -0.21 -8.59
N GLN A 95 -5.33 -1.22 -8.78
CA GLN A 95 -5.39 -2.41 -7.95
C GLN A 95 -4.00 -3.00 -7.75
N VAL A 96 -3.71 -3.36 -6.50
CA VAL A 96 -2.52 -4.11 -6.13
C VAL A 96 -2.99 -5.41 -5.49
N LYS A 97 -2.28 -6.51 -5.71
CA LYS A 97 -2.64 -7.81 -5.13
C LYS A 97 -1.46 -8.42 -4.43
N ILE A 98 -1.75 -9.17 -3.37
CA ILE A 98 -0.83 -10.14 -2.80
C ILE A 98 -1.41 -11.51 -3.10
N GLN A 99 -0.64 -12.37 -3.72
CA GLN A 99 -1.07 -13.72 -4.02
C GLN A 99 0.03 -14.70 -3.60
N LEU A 100 -0.29 -15.54 -2.63
CA LEU A 100 0.69 -16.44 -2.03
C LEU A 100 0.14 -17.86 -1.98
N PRO A 101 0.95 -18.86 -2.35
CA PRO A 101 0.56 -20.25 -2.13
C PRO A 101 0.64 -20.59 -0.64
N ALA A 102 0.06 -21.72 -0.29
CA ALA A 102 0.14 -22.23 1.07
C ALA A 102 1.60 -22.35 1.52
N ASN A 103 1.86 -21.97 2.75
CA ASN A 103 3.17 -22.10 3.39
C ASN A 103 4.31 -21.32 2.71
N ALA A 104 3.97 -20.28 1.95
CA ALA A 104 4.99 -19.41 1.34
C ALA A 104 5.69 -18.52 2.36
N ILE A 105 5.02 -18.21 3.48
CA ILE A 105 5.56 -17.38 4.55
C ILE A 105 5.94 -18.27 5.71
N PRO A 106 7.14 -18.07 6.31
CA PRO A 106 7.57 -18.91 7.43
C PRO A 106 6.61 -18.85 8.63
N PRO A 107 6.39 -19.98 9.35
CA PRO A 107 5.53 -19.97 10.54
C PRO A 107 5.95 -18.99 11.63
N SER A 108 7.23 -18.61 11.67
CA SER A 108 7.72 -17.63 12.63
C SER A 108 7.08 -16.25 12.46
N MET A 109 6.44 -16.00 11.32
CA MET A 109 5.79 -14.73 11.03
C MET A 109 4.34 -14.68 11.53
N VAL A 110 3.79 -15.77 12.04
CA VAL A 110 2.44 -15.79 12.59
C VAL A 110 2.33 -14.76 13.71
N GLY A 111 1.27 -13.97 13.71
CA GLY A 111 1.05 -12.89 14.67
C GLY A 111 1.63 -11.56 14.24
N SER A 112 2.42 -11.52 13.18
CA SER A 112 2.94 -10.26 12.65
C SER A 112 1.85 -9.50 11.93
N THR A 113 1.88 -8.17 12.06
CA THR A 113 1.00 -7.29 11.30
C THR A 113 1.86 -6.44 10.37
N PHE A 114 1.47 -6.41 9.11
CA PHE A 114 2.05 -5.48 8.14
C PHE A 114 1.05 -4.37 7.88
N TYR A 115 1.57 -3.19 7.62
CA TYR A 115 0.77 -2.03 7.27
C TYR A 115 1.13 -1.63 5.84
N PHE A 116 0.12 -1.34 5.04
CA PHE A 116 0.30 -0.97 3.65
C PHE A 116 -0.33 0.39 3.39
N ALA A 117 0.31 1.16 2.54
CA ALA A 117 -0.23 2.42 2.04
C ALA A 117 0.27 2.63 0.63
N THR A 118 -0.48 3.41 -0.15
CA THR A 118 -0.01 3.84 -1.46
C THR A 118 0.25 5.32 -1.43
N ILE A 119 1.22 5.75 -2.24
CA ILE A 119 1.48 7.16 -2.50
C ILE A 119 1.38 7.38 -4.00
N VAL A 120 0.86 8.54 -4.39
CA VAL A 120 0.64 8.84 -5.81
C VAL A 120 1.16 10.22 -6.16
N LYS A 121 1.60 10.37 -7.40
CA LYS A 121 2.13 11.62 -7.93
C LYS A 121 1.92 11.70 -9.43
N LEU A 122 1.95 12.92 -9.97
CA LEU A 122 2.17 13.10 -11.39
C LEU A 122 3.54 12.55 -11.74
N ALA A 123 3.70 12.01 -12.94
CA ALA A 123 4.95 11.36 -13.34
C ALA A 123 6.17 12.29 -13.16
N TRP A 124 5.98 13.59 -13.34
CA TRP A 124 7.05 14.58 -13.22
C TRP A 124 7.00 15.40 -11.95
N GLY A 125 6.06 15.11 -11.04
CA GLY A 125 5.88 15.89 -9.83
C GLY A 125 6.39 15.21 -8.58
N ASP A 126 6.16 15.85 -7.45
CA ASP A 126 6.39 15.27 -6.14
C ASP A 126 5.19 14.42 -5.72
N TRP A 127 5.39 13.59 -4.70
CA TRP A 127 4.31 12.81 -4.12
C TRP A 127 3.22 13.75 -3.62
N GLU A 128 1.98 13.46 -3.99
CA GLU A 128 0.87 14.37 -3.76
C GLU A 128 -0.18 13.81 -2.81
N TYR A 129 -0.45 12.52 -2.89
CA TYR A 129 -1.45 11.87 -2.04
C TYR A 129 -0.88 10.64 -1.39
N SER A 130 -1.34 10.38 -0.15
CA SER A 130 -1.12 9.11 0.53
C SER A 130 -2.46 8.53 0.94
N SER A 131 -2.59 7.20 0.84
CA SER A 131 -3.75 6.52 1.42
C SER A 131 -3.60 6.43 2.94
N VAL A 132 -4.68 6.01 3.62
CA VAL A 132 -4.58 5.54 5.00
C VAL A 132 -3.77 4.25 5.03
N ALA A 133 -3.28 3.89 6.20
CA ALA A 133 -2.61 2.61 6.39
C ALA A 133 -3.67 1.50 6.46
N VAL A 134 -3.43 0.42 5.74
CA VAL A 134 -4.30 -0.77 5.74
C VAL A 134 -3.53 -1.90 6.39
N PRO A 135 -4.02 -2.46 7.51
CA PRO A 135 -3.32 -3.53 8.21
C PRO A 135 -3.61 -4.90 7.60
N LEU A 136 -2.66 -5.80 7.76
CA LEU A 136 -2.81 -7.20 7.40
C LEU A 136 -2.15 -8.05 8.47
N LEU A 137 -2.96 -8.86 9.18
CA LEU A 137 -2.47 -9.77 10.20
C LEU A 137 -2.20 -11.14 9.60
N LEU A 138 -1.03 -11.69 9.86
CA LEU A 138 -0.67 -13.04 9.43
C LEU A 138 -1.13 -14.04 10.49
N THR A 139 -1.96 -15.01 10.08
CA THR A 139 -2.51 -16.04 10.97
C THR A 139 -1.96 -17.42 10.59
N PRO A 140 -2.13 -18.44 11.46
CA PRO A 140 -1.69 -19.81 11.15
C PRO A 140 -2.32 -20.40 9.90
#